data_50876ff32388e68feefacb9322d20adb
#
_entry.id   50876ff32388e68feefacb9322d20adb
#
_cell.length_a   1.000
_cell.length_b   1.000
_cell.length_c   1.000
_cell.angle_alpha   90.00
_cell.angle_beta   90.00
_cell.angle_gamma   90.00
#
_symmetry.space_group_name_H-M   'P 1'
#
loop_
_entity.id
_entity.type
_entity.pdbx_description
1 polymer ?
#
loop_
_entity_poly.entity_id
_entity_poly.type
_entity_poly.pdbx_seq_one_letter_code
_entity_poly.pdbx_strand_id
1 'polypeptide(L)'
;MEPAIHWFRRDLRLADHHAVAKANDGGRPVVGLFVLDPAILHGPAVGTSRLRYLLEALASLDEGLRGRGSALVIRRGAPREVVPKVAAETGARLVTAVRDFGPYARTRDEAVAHLLSRAGRSLWLSAEQLVLDPTRLPPMRTFSACRRRFHSALAEGLAPAPPSAHFLSVPALPRSEPSPSPAEFGLPPTDQVLEAGEGAAANRLRTFVDRRLGGYAADREDPGADATSRLSADLHFGIISVRTAIRAALEAARDSPHVSTGVSRWLDQLAWRDFFAATLWHFPEVATQEYKPELRNLPWPGTMDALQAWKQGMTGYPLVDAAMRQLQAEHFMHNRCRMIAASFLVKDLYLDWRHGERHFMRELVDGDLANNNGGWQWVAGTGLDAQPYFRILNPVLQGETHDPSGTYVRRWVPELRPLPDRYIHRPWEAPTPRSDYPTRIVDHARERLVTLGIYRACAGAPR
;
A
#
# COMPACT_ATOMS: atom_id res chain seq x y z
N MET A 1 -19.30 22.78 26.10
CA MET A 1 -19.29 22.88 24.63
C MET A 1 -19.57 21.46 24.09
N GLU A 2 -20.46 21.32 23.10
CA GLU A 2 -20.75 20.02 22.50
C GLU A 2 -19.48 19.46 21.83
N PRO A 3 -19.10 18.17 22.05
CA PRO A 3 -17.94 17.60 21.41
C PRO A 3 -18.15 17.35 19.92
N ALA A 4 -17.05 17.17 19.17
CA ALA A 4 -17.07 16.57 17.85
C ALA A 4 -16.44 15.18 17.91
N ILE A 5 -16.76 14.35 16.95
CA ILE A 5 -16.14 13.03 16.81
C ILE A 5 -15.15 13.07 15.65
N HIS A 6 -13.95 12.56 15.87
CA HIS A 6 -13.09 12.14 14.77
C HIS A 6 -13.11 10.62 14.66
N TRP A 7 -13.63 10.11 13.54
CA TRP A 7 -13.69 8.70 13.24
C TRP A 7 -12.43 8.28 12.51
N PHE A 8 -11.45 7.77 13.29
CA PHE A 8 -10.18 7.23 12.77
C PHE A 8 -10.41 6.00 11.90
N ARG A 9 -9.63 5.86 10.83
CA ARG A 9 -9.68 4.72 9.90
C ARG A 9 -8.29 4.39 9.35
N ARG A 10 -7.85 5.09 8.30
CA ARG A 10 -6.52 5.01 7.68
C ARG A 10 -5.74 6.30 7.93
N ASP A 11 -5.77 6.76 9.15
CA ASP A 11 -5.23 8.05 9.59
C ASP A 11 -4.82 7.99 11.08
N LEU A 12 -4.17 6.86 11.46
CA LEU A 12 -3.87 6.48 12.84
C LEU A 12 -2.70 7.28 13.43
N ARG A 13 -2.89 8.61 13.52
CA ARG A 13 -1.91 9.56 14.04
C ARG A 13 -2.58 10.73 14.72
N LEU A 14 -1.80 11.45 15.54
CA LEU A 14 -2.23 12.69 16.21
C LEU A 14 -1.51 13.93 15.63
N ALA A 15 -0.35 13.75 15.01
CA ALA A 15 0.42 14.83 14.42
C ALA A 15 -0.02 15.13 12.96
N ASP A 16 0.04 16.40 12.54
CA ASP A 16 -0.28 16.87 11.18
C ASP A 16 -1.61 16.31 10.65
N HIS A 17 -2.70 16.50 11.43
CA HIS A 17 -3.98 15.88 11.19
C HIS A 17 -5.10 16.92 11.00
N HIS A 18 -5.38 17.30 9.75
CA HIS A 18 -6.35 18.35 9.43
C HIS A 18 -7.80 17.97 9.75
N ALA A 19 -8.17 16.70 9.62
CA ALA A 19 -9.52 16.27 9.96
C ALA A 19 -9.78 16.31 11.47
N VAL A 20 -8.77 16.02 12.30
CA VAL A 20 -8.84 16.19 13.77
C VAL A 20 -8.90 17.68 14.11
N ALA A 21 -8.06 18.50 13.48
CA ALA A 21 -8.11 19.96 13.68
C ALA A 21 -9.48 20.54 13.30
N LYS A 22 -10.10 20.06 12.21
CA LYS A 22 -11.47 20.43 11.82
C LYS A 22 -12.51 20.03 12.87
N ALA A 23 -12.37 18.88 13.50
CA ALA A 23 -13.22 18.50 14.63
C ALA A 23 -13.08 19.45 15.82
N ASN A 24 -11.86 19.93 16.05
CA ASN A 24 -11.52 20.86 17.15
C ASN A 24 -11.83 22.34 16.86
N ASP A 25 -12.35 22.69 15.69
CA ASP A 25 -12.70 24.07 15.33
C ASP A 25 -13.53 24.76 16.44
N GLY A 26 -13.10 25.98 16.82
CA GLY A 26 -13.75 26.75 17.89
C GLY A 26 -13.49 26.18 19.29
N GLY A 27 -12.44 25.33 19.47
CA GLY A 27 -12.08 24.78 20.78
C GLY A 27 -12.97 23.61 21.23
N ARG A 28 -13.75 23.01 20.32
CA ARG A 28 -14.57 21.84 20.64
C ARG A 28 -13.70 20.67 21.07
N PRO A 29 -14.00 19.98 22.19
CA PRO A 29 -13.30 18.78 22.55
C PRO A 29 -13.61 17.66 21.53
N VAL A 30 -12.60 16.87 21.18
CA VAL A 30 -12.70 15.81 20.18
C VAL A 30 -12.80 14.45 20.86
N VAL A 31 -13.74 13.62 20.44
CA VAL A 31 -13.82 12.19 20.77
C VAL A 31 -13.15 11.43 19.65
N GLY A 32 -12.03 10.73 19.94
CA GLY A 32 -11.41 9.81 19.00
C GLY A 32 -12.17 8.49 18.95
N LEU A 33 -12.77 8.16 17.83
CA LEU A 33 -13.52 6.91 17.62
C LEU A 33 -12.83 6.01 16.60
N PHE A 34 -12.67 4.72 16.92
CA PHE A 34 -12.34 3.68 15.95
C PHE A 34 -13.43 2.61 15.92
N VAL A 35 -13.87 2.21 14.73
CA VAL A 35 -14.88 1.18 14.55
C VAL A 35 -14.23 -0.07 13.97
N LEU A 36 -14.25 -1.16 14.74
CA LEU A 36 -13.86 -2.50 14.29
C LEU A 36 -14.97 -3.05 13.40
N ASP A 37 -14.81 -2.81 12.09
CA ASP A 37 -15.77 -3.14 11.06
C ASP A 37 -15.67 -4.62 10.65
N PRO A 38 -16.67 -5.47 10.92
CA PRO A 38 -16.63 -6.89 10.58
C PRO A 38 -16.44 -7.16 9.08
N ALA A 39 -16.97 -6.28 8.22
CA ALA A 39 -16.83 -6.44 6.76
C ALA A 39 -15.37 -6.31 6.30
N ILE A 40 -14.56 -5.53 7.02
CA ILE A 40 -13.12 -5.41 6.77
C ILE A 40 -12.39 -6.55 7.49
N LEU A 41 -12.65 -6.76 8.79
CA LEU A 41 -11.88 -7.68 9.63
C LEU A 41 -12.04 -9.16 9.25
N HIS A 42 -13.19 -9.53 8.66
CA HIS A 42 -13.47 -10.90 8.20
C HIS A 42 -13.55 -11.00 6.68
N GLY A 43 -13.16 -9.94 5.97
CA GLY A 43 -13.15 -9.91 4.51
C GLY A 43 -12.08 -10.83 3.90
N PRO A 44 -12.26 -11.28 2.65
CA PRO A 44 -11.34 -12.22 1.99
C PRO A 44 -9.94 -11.62 1.72
N ALA A 45 -9.81 -10.31 1.84
CA ALA A 45 -8.56 -9.58 1.63
C ALA A 45 -7.80 -9.31 2.94
N VAL A 46 -8.28 -9.77 4.10
CA VAL A 46 -7.60 -9.57 5.38
C VAL A 46 -6.29 -10.38 5.40
N GLY A 47 -5.17 -9.66 5.59
CA GLY A 47 -3.86 -10.26 5.80
C GLY A 47 -3.48 -10.24 7.28
N THR A 48 -2.88 -11.32 7.78
CA THR A 48 -2.48 -11.45 9.19
C THR A 48 -1.47 -10.37 9.60
N SER A 49 -0.46 -10.12 8.76
CA SER A 49 0.56 -9.08 8.97
C SER A 49 -0.05 -7.68 9.03
N ARG A 50 -0.96 -7.38 8.09
CA ARG A 50 -1.64 -6.10 8.04
C ARG A 50 -2.59 -5.88 9.22
N LEU A 51 -3.29 -6.94 9.64
CA LEU A 51 -4.14 -6.88 10.82
C LEU A 51 -3.30 -6.65 12.09
N ARG A 52 -2.19 -7.36 12.25
CA ARG A 52 -1.26 -7.15 13.37
C ARG A 52 -0.77 -5.69 13.42
N TYR A 53 -0.30 -5.19 12.29
CA TYR A 53 0.16 -3.80 12.17
C TYR A 53 -0.92 -2.79 12.55
N LEU A 54 -2.18 -3.04 12.13
CA LEU A 54 -3.34 -2.23 12.56
C LEU A 54 -3.52 -2.24 14.08
N LEU A 55 -3.49 -3.43 14.72
CA LEU A 55 -3.72 -3.55 16.17
C LEU A 55 -2.65 -2.82 16.98
N GLU A 56 -1.40 -2.91 16.57
CA GLU A 56 -0.29 -2.18 17.20
C GLU A 56 -0.40 -0.67 16.95
N ALA A 57 -0.80 -0.26 15.75
CA ALA A 57 -1.04 1.15 15.44
C ALA A 57 -2.17 1.73 16.30
N LEU A 58 -3.24 0.95 16.56
CA LEU A 58 -4.32 1.35 17.46
C LEU A 58 -3.85 1.47 18.90
N ALA A 59 -3.01 0.56 19.37
CA ALA A 59 -2.43 0.63 20.70
C ALA A 59 -1.56 1.88 20.87
N SER A 60 -0.71 2.17 19.89
CA SER A 60 0.12 3.39 19.87
C SER A 60 -0.71 4.67 19.81
N LEU A 61 -1.80 4.68 19.04
CA LEU A 61 -2.73 5.82 18.99
C LEU A 61 -3.43 6.05 20.34
N ASP A 62 -3.90 4.99 21.00
CA ASP A 62 -4.53 5.07 22.31
C ASP A 62 -3.54 5.56 23.37
N GLU A 63 -2.31 5.08 23.36
CA GLU A 63 -1.23 5.58 24.24
C GLU A 63 -0.99 7.09 24.03
N GLY A 64 -0.91 7.54 22.77
CA GLY A 64 -0.77 8.95 22.45
C GLY A 64 -1.96 9.80 22.93
N LEU A 65 -3.19 9.29 22.90
CA LEU A 65 -4.38 9.93 23.45
C LEU A 65 -4.35 9.94 24.98
N ARG A 66 -3.93 8.85 25.63
CA ARG A 66 -3.77 8.78 27.10
C ARG A 66 -2.76 9.79 27.61
N GLY A 67 -1.66 9.97 26.90
CA GLY A 67 -0.68 11.02 27.20
C GLY A 67 -1.25 12.45 27.13
N ARG A 68 -2.44 12.63 26.52
CA ARG A 68 -3.19 13.89 26.43
C ARG A 68 -4.43 13.93 27.34
N GLY A 69 -4.56 12.99 28.27
CA GLY A 69 -5.69 12.90 29.20
C GLY A 69 -6.99 12.36 28.60
N SER A 70 -6.93 11.77 27.41
CA SER A 70 -8.05 11.15 26.68
C SER A 70 -7.84 9.64 26.49
N ALA A 71 -8.67 9.00 25.68
CA ALA A 71 -8.47 7.62 25.23
C ALA A 71 -9.18 7.40 23.89
N LEU A 72 -8.79 6.35 23.17
CA LEU A 72 -9.48 5.92 21.96
C LEU A 72 -10.77 5.18 22.32
N VAL A 73 -11.88 5.67 21.80
CA VAL A 73 -13.16 4.97 21.91
C VAL A 73 -13.24 3.90 20.84
N ILE A 74 -13.27 2.65 21.25
CA ILE A 74 -13.38 1.49 20.34
C ILE A 74 -14.79 0.95 20.39
N ARG A 75 -15.36 0.66 19.21
CA ARG A 75 -16.66 0.04 19.03
C ARG A 75 -16.57 -1.06 17.96
N ARG A 76 -17.39 -2.11 18.10
CA ARG A 76 -17.52 -3.16 17.10
C ARG A 76 -18.85 -3.03 16.38
N GLY A 77 -18.88 -3.34 15.09
CA GLY A 77 -20.10 -3.39 14.29
C GLY A 77 -20.01 -2.60 12.99
N ALA A 78 -21.12 -2.58 12.26
CA ALA A 78 -21.20 -1.86 11.00
C ALA A 78 -21.11 -0.34 11.25
N PRO A 79 -20.17 0.38 10.59
CA PRO A 79 -20.00 1.83 10.83
C PRO A 79 -21.28 2.65 10.63
N ARG A 80 -22.16 2.26 9.70
CA ARG A 80 -23.46 2.90 9.47
C ARG A 80 -24.37 2.92 10.71
N GLU A 81 -24.19 1.95 11.61
CA GLU A 81 -24.97 1.83 12.85
C GLU A 81 -24.21 2.45 14.03
N VAL A 82 -22.91 2.15 14.10
CA VAL A 82 -22.06 2.53 15.23
C VAL A 82 -21.81 4.05 15.27
N VAL A 83 -21.44 4.66 14.14
CA VAL A 83 -21.05 6.07 14.12
C VAL A 83 -22.21 7.00 14.49
N PRO A 84 -23.44 6.86 13.93
CA PRO A 84 -24.59 7.65 14.35
C PRO A 84 -24.98 7.41 15.83
N LYS A 85 -24.84 6.19 16.33
CA LYS A 85 -25.12 5.84 17.73
C LYS A 85 -24.16 6.58 18.67
N VAL A 86 -22.84 6.54 18.42
CA VAL A 86 -21.85 7.26 19.23
C VAL A 86 -22.08 8.77 19.13
N ALA A 87 -22.43 9.29 17.95
CA ALA A 87 -22.78 10.69 17.80
C ALA A 87 -24.03 11.11 18.62
N ALA A 88 -24.99 10.20 18.78
CA ALA A 88 -26.14 10.44 19.66
C ALA A 88 -25.76 10.37 21.15
N GLU A 89 -24.96 9.37 21.55
CA GLU A 89 -24.48 9.18 22.92
C GLU A 89 -23.68 10.41 23.43
N THR A 90 -22.87 11.02 22.56
CA THR A 90 -22.00 12.17 22.91
C THR A 90 -22.66 13.52 22.68
N GLY A 91 -23.80 13.58 22.01
CA GLY A 91 -24.41 14.83 21.56
C GLY A 91 -23.68 15.50 20.39
N ALA A 92 -22.67 14.85 19.80
CA ALA A 92 -21.87 15.43 18.72
C ALA A 92 -22.71 15.70 17.47
N ARG A 93 -22.63 16.95 16.95
CA ARG A 93 -23.26 17.34 15.69
C ARG A 93 -22.34 17.20 14.47
N LEU A 94 -21.03 17.16 14.70
CA LEU A 94 -20.03 17.01 13.67
C LEU A 94 -19.26 15.71 13.89
N VAL A 95 -19.19 14.90 12.84
CA VAL A 95 -18.26 13.78 12.72
C VAL A 95 -17.28 14.13 11.60
N THR A 96 -15.98 14.03 11.86
CA THR A 96 -14.94 14.17 10.83
C THR A 96 -14.26 12.83 10.59
N ALA A 97 -13.77 12.63 9.37
CA ALA A 97 -12.95 11.48 9.04
C ALA A 97 -12.06 11.75 7.81
N VAL A 98 -11.02 10.96 7.63
CA VAL A 98 -10.21 11.02 6.41
C VAL A 98 -10.81 10.09 5.36
N ARG A 99 -11.03 10.59 4.14
CA ARG A 99 -11.64 9.87 3.03
C ARG A 99 -10.78 8.69 2.61
N ASP A 100 -11.41 7.54 2.39
CA ASP A 100 -10.85 6.41 1.69
C ASP A 100 -11.49 6.32 0.29
N PHE A 101 -10.72 5.85 -0.71
CA PHE A 101 -11.09 5.95 -2.12
C PHE A 101 -11.60 4.63 -2.72
N GLY A 102 -11.62 3.55 -1.93
CA GLY A 102 -12.13 2.25 -2.37
C GLY A 102 -13.66 2.19 -2.48
N PRO A 103 -14.23 1.31 -3.34
CA PRO A 103 -15.67 1.19 -3.54
C PRO A 103 -16.45 0.93 -2.24
N TYR A 104 -15.99 0.01 -1.41
CA TYR A 104 -16.62 -0.27 -0.10
C TYR A 104 -16.66 0.97 0.79
N ALA A 105 -15.53 1.67 0.89
CA ALA A 105 -15.44 2.86 1.75
C ALA A 105 -16.38 3.96 1.27
N ARG A 106 -16.52 4.15 -0.04
CA ARG A 106 -17.46 5.10 -0.61
C ARG A 106 -18.90 4.82 -0.23
N THR A 107 -19.37 3.58 -0.44
CA THR A 107 -20.72 3.16 -0.06
C THR A 107 -20.98 3.29 1.45
N ARG A 108 -20.01 2.89 2.26
CA ARG A 108 -20.05 3.01 3.73
C ARG A 108 -20.18 4.48 4.16
N ASP A 109 -19.35 5.36 3.62
CA ASP A 109 -19.31 6.77 3.98
C ASP A 109 -20.60 7.50 3.56
N GLU A 110 -21.16 7.17 2.39
CA GLU A 110 -22.46 7.68 1.92
C GLU A 110 -23.59 7.24 2.86
N ALA A 111 -23.60 5.98 3.28
CA ALA A 111 -24.60 5.47 4.23
C ALA A 111 -24.53 6.14 5.61
N VAL A 112 -23.30 6.32 6.15
CA VAL A 112 -23.08 7.04 7.42
C VAL A 112 -23.52 8.49 7.31
N ALA A 113 -23.12 9.19 6.24
CA ALA A 113 -23.50 10.58 6.00
C ALA A 113 -25.03 10.76 5.94
N HIS A 114 -25.71 9.85 5.23
CA HIS A 114 -27.19 9.86 5.13
C HIS A 114 -27.85 9.73 6.51
N LEU A 115 -27.43 8.75 7.32
CA LEU A 115 -28.02 8.53 8.65
C LEU A 115 -27.74 9.67 9.63
N LEU A 116 -26.52 10.23 9.60
CA LEU A 116 -26.18 11.43 10.39
C LEU A 116 -27.04 12.63 9.99
N SER A 117 -27.20 12.88 8.69
CA SER A 117 -28.00 13.99 8.19
C SER A 117 -29.47 13.89 8.61
N ARG A 118 -30.07 12.70 8.58
CA ARG A 118 -31.44 12.47 9.09
C ARG A 118 -31.60 12.78 10.58
N ALA A 119 -30.50 12.71 11.34
CA ALA A 119 -30.47 13.05 12.77
C ALA A 119 -30.00 14.50 13.04
N GLY A 120 -29.95 15.37 12.03
CA GLY A 120 -29.47 16.76 12.17
C GLY A 120 -27.97 16.88 12.46
N ARG A 121 -27.19 15.91 12.06
CA ARG A 121 -25.73 15.83 12.22
C ARG A 121 -25.04 15.78 10.86
N SER A 122 -23.73 16.05 10.84
CA SER A 122 -22.95 16.07 9.59
C SER A 122 -21.72 15.16 9.64
N LEU A 123 -21.38 14.56 8.48
CA LEU A 123 -20.08 13.92 8.24
C LEU A 123 -19.24 14.83 7.33
N TRP A 124 -18.06 15.21 7.81
CA TRP A 124 -17.08 15.95 7.02
C TRP A 124 -15.89 15.06 6.69
N LEU A 125 -15.52 14.97 5.40
CA LEU A 125 -14.46 14.10 4.91
C LEU A 125 -13.30 14.91 4.35
N SER A 126 -12.09 14.66 4.86
CA SER A 126 -10.82 15.19 4.34
C SER A 126 -10.19 14.23 3.35
N ALA A 127 -9.58 14.74 2.29
CA ALA A 127 -8.76 13.94 1.35
C ALA A 127 -7.26 13.93 1.70
N GLU A 128 -6.92 14.25 2.94
CA GLU A 128 -5.53 14.49 3.38
C GLU A 128 -4.57 13.30 3.30
N GLN A 129 -5.03 12.12 2.96
CA GLN A 129 -4.15 10.99 2.64
C GLN A 129 -3.33 11.20 1.37
N LEU A 130 -3.81 12.02 0.45
CA LEU A 130 -3.21 12.29 -0.85
C LEU A 130 -2.78 13.76 -0.95
N VAL A 131 -1.89 14.05 -1.89
CA VAL A 131 -1.59 15.42 -2.31
C VAL A 131 -2.67 15.93 -3.26
N LEU A 132 -3.11 15.08 -4.18
CA LEU A 132 -4.15 15.39 -5.15
C LEU A 132 -5.48 14.79 -4.71
N ASP A 133 -6.47 15.64 -4.43
CA ASP A 133 -7.83 15.19 -4.11
C ASP A 133 -8.57 14.75 -5.38
N PRO A 134 -8.79 13.45 -5.62
CA PRO A 134 -9.44 12.99 -6.83
C PRO A 134 -10.93 13.34 -6.89
N THR A 135 -11.53 13.75 -5.77
CA THR A 135 -12.95 14.17 -5.74
C THR A 135 -13.15 15.57 -6.34
N ARG A 136 -12.07 16.34 -6.48
CA ARG A 136 -12.05 17.71 -7.00
C ARG A 136 -11.35 17.83 -8.34
N LEU A 137 -10.75 16.75 -8.82
CA LEU A 137 -9.99 16.74 -10.07
C LEU A 137 -10.66 15.81 -11.10
N PRO A 138 -10.61 16.15 -12.39
CA PRO A 138 -11.02 15.22 -13.42
C PRO A 138 -10.09 14.00 -13.48
N PRO A 139 -10.53 12.87 -14.06
CA PRO A 139 -9.68 11.70 -14.22
C PRO A 139 -8.46 12.00 -15.10
N MET A 140 -7.28 11.72 -14.56
CA MET A 140 -6.02 11.84 -15.28
C MET A 140 -5.71 10.50 -15.95
N ARG A 141 -5.63 10.51 -17.30
CA ARG A 141 -5.50 9.28 -18.09
C ARG A 141 -4.07 8.76 -18.21
N THR A 142 -3.07 9.55 -17.78
CA THR A 142 -1.67 9.15 -17.82
C THR A 142 -0.95 9.54 -16.53
N PHE A 143 0.01 8.73 -16.12
CA PHE A 143 0.89 9.06 -14.99
C PHE A 143 1.64 10.38 -15.21
N SER A 144 2.09 10.64 -16.43
CA SER A 144 2.77 11.90 -16.76
C SER A 144 1.93 13.14 -16.47
N ALA A 145 0.60 13.07 -16.73
CA ALA A 145 -0.32 14.16 -16.40
C ALA A 145 -0.47 14.30 -14.87
N CYS A 146 -0.66 13.18 -14.15
CA CYS A 146 -0.72 13.16 -12.70
C CYS A 146 0.56 13.69 -12.06
N ARG A 147 1.72 13.23 -12.51
CA ARG A 147 3.03 13.68 -12.05
C ARG A 147 3.21 15.20 -12.17
N ARG A 148 2.90 15.77 -13.35
CA ARG A 148 2.96 17.24 -13.54
C ARG A 148 2.06 17.98 -12.56
N ARG A 149 0.80 17.52 -12.40
CA ARG A 149 -0.15 18.14 -11.46
C ARG A 149 0.30 18.00 -10.01
N PHE A 150 0.86 16.85 -9.65
CA PHE A 150 1.42 16.59 -8.32
C PHE A 150 2.56 17.57 -8.00
N HIS A 151 3.54 17.71 -8.89
CA HIS A 151 4.64 18.65 -8.69
C HIS A 151 4.17 20.12 -8.73
N SER A 152 3.17 20.48 -9.54
CA SER A 152 2.55 21.80 -9.50
C SER A 152 1.92 22.09 -8.14
N ALA A 153 1.17 21.15 -7.58
CA ALA A 153 0.56 21.30 -6.26
C ALA A 153 1.63 21.45 -5.15
N LEU A 154 2.77 20.76 -5.28
CA LEU A 154 3.87 20.96 -4.33
C LEU A 154 4.53 22.33 -4.47
N ALA A 155 4.62 22.88 -5.68
CA ALA A 155 5.17 24.23 -5.92
C ALA A 155 4.22 25.35 -5.43
N GLU A 156 2.91 25.11 -5.45
CA GLU A 156 1.90 26.00 -4.85
C GLU A 156 2.01 26.04 -3.31
N GLY A 157 2.63 25.01 -2.71
CA GLY A 157 2.90 24.89 -1.28
C GLY A 157 1.96 23.90 -0.57
N LEU A 158 2.51 23.18 0.39
CA LEU A 158 1.75 22.30 1.27
C LEU A 158 1.12 23.10 2.40
N ALA A 159 -0.13 22.78 2.73
CA ALA A 159 -0.76 23.33 3.92
C ALA A 159 0.12 23.09 5.17
N PRO A 160 0.28 24.08 6.05
CA PRO A 160 1.03 23.92 7.29
C PRO A 160 0.41 22.85 8.18
N ALA A 161 1.22 22.22 9.03
CA ALA A 161 0.70 21.32 10.04
C ALA A 161 -0.26 22.10 10.97
N PRO A 162 -1.47 21.56 11.22
CA PRO A 162 -2.41 22.23 12.12
C PRO A 162 -1.91 22.11 13.57
N PRO A 163 -2.37 23.00 14.47
CA PRO A 163 -2.09 22.90 15.90
C PRO A 163 -2.67 21.60 16.47
N SER A 164 -2.11 21.18 17.61
CA SER A 164 -2.62 20.03 18.35
C SER A 164 -4.06 20.25 18.80
N ALA A 165 -4.91 19.24 18.62
CA ALA A 165 -6.30 19.29 19.02
C ALA A 165 -6.47 19.00 20.53
N HIS A 166 -7.53 19.54 21.10
CA HIS A 166 -8.00 19.22 22.44
C HIS A 166 -8.97 18.03 22.38
N PHE A 167 -8.64 16.94 23.07
CA PHE A 167 -9.48 15.76 23.15
C PHE A 167 -10.32 15.75 24.42
N LEU A 168 -11.50 15.13 24.35
CA LEU A 168 -12.39 14.99 25.51
C LEU A 168 -11.71 14.11 26.58
N SER A 169 -11.74 14.55 27.83
CA SER A 169 -11.11 13.83 28.95
C SER A 169 -11.79 12.50 29.24
N VAL A 170 -11.04 11.53 29.74
CA VAL A 170 -11.49 10.15 30.01
C VAL A 170 -12.82 10.06 30.76
N PRO A 171 -13.08 10.82 31.86
CA PRO A 171 -14.34 10.71 32.61
C PRO A 171 -15.58 11.06 31.80
N ALA A 172 -15.43 11.84 30.73
CA ALA A 172 -16.55 12.28 29.87
C ALA A 172 -16.68 11.48 28.58
N LEU A 173 -15.79 10.53 28.32
CA LEU A 173 -15.86 9.68 27.12
C LEU A 173 -17.05 8.72 27.17
N PRO A 174 -17.68 8.40 26.02
CA PRO A 174 -18.67 7.34 25.97
C PRO A 174 -18.01 5.98 26.24
N ARG A 175 -18.82 4.99 26.58
CA ARG A 175 -18.33 3.63 26.81
C ARG A 175 -17.44 3.18 25.64
N SER A 176 -16.27 2.58 25.95
CA SER A 176 -15.38 1.94 24.99
C SER A 176 -15.37 0.44 25.21
N GLU A 177 -15.22 -0.32 24.12
CA GLU A 177 -14.86 -1.73 24.20
C GLU A 177 -13.35 -1.86 24.42
N PRO A 178 -12.86 -3.01 24.95
CA PRO A 178 -11.43 -3.24 25.10
C PRO A 178 -10.69 -3.14 23.76
N SER A 179 -9.46 -2.66 23.82
CA SER A 179 -8.57 -2.71 22.66
C SER A 179 -8.38 -4.16 22.21
N PRO A 180 -8.56 -4.45 20.93
CA PRO A 180 -8.41 -5.80 20.42
C PRO A 180 -6.94 -6.25 20.52
N SER A 181 -6.74 -7.51 20.89
CA SER A 181 -5.41 -8.13 20.92
C SER A 181 -5.17 -9.03 19.71
N PRO A 182 -3.91 -9.27 19.30
CA PRO A 182 -3.60 -10.24 18.26
C PRO A 182 -4.17 -11.64 18.53
N ALA A 183 -4.16 -12.09 19.78
CA ALA A 183 -4.68 -13.40 20.18
C ALA A 183 -6.18 -13.55 19.91
N GLU A 184 -6.95 -12.48 20.03
CA GLU A 184 -8.38 -12.46 19.75
C GLU A 184 -8.70 -12.81 18.27
N PHE A 185 -7.76 -12.52 17.36
CA PHE A 185 -7.86 -12.84 15.94
C PHE A 185 -7.08 -14.10 15.56
N GLY A 186 -6.60 -14.88 16.53
CA GLY A 186 -5.82 -16.08 16.27
C GLY A 186 -4.47 -15.82 15.60
N LEU A 187 -3.93 -14.60 15.73
CA LEU A 187 -2.64 -14.26 15.15
C LEU A 187 -1.52 -14.87 15.97
N PRO A 188 -0.61 -15.69 15.35
CA PRO A 188 0.47 -16.32 16.08
C PRO A 188 1.45 -15.27 16.62
N PRO A 189 2.15 -15.54 17.73
CA PRO A 189 3.29 -14.74 18.11
C PRO A 189 4.32 -14.77 16.97
N THR A 190 4.73 -13.62 16.49
CA THR A 190 5.78 -13.52 15.47
C THR A 190 6.65 -12.32 15.80
N ASP A 191 7.92 -12.38 15.44
CA ASP A 191 8.78 -11.21 15.44
C ASP A 191 8.30 -10.30 14.30
N GLN A 192 7.74 -9.14 14.66
CA GLN A 192 7.24 -8.23 13.67
C GLN A 192 8.39 -7.53 12.96
N VAL A 193 8.40 -7.62 11.65
CA VAL A 193 9.46 -7.03 10.82
C VAL A 193 9.36 -5.50 10.74
N LEU A 194 8.18 -4.93 10.98
CA LEU A 194 7.93 -3.49 10.91
C LEU A 194 7.14 -3.02 12.14
N GLU A 195 7.78 -2.26 13.00
CA GLU A 195 7.16 -1.64 14.17
C GLU A 195 6.13 -0.59 13.77
N ALA A 196 4.93 -0.61 14.38
CA ALA A 196 3.87 0.37 14.14
C ALA A 196 3.95 1.55 15.11
N GLY A 197 3.29 2.66 14.75
CA GLY A 197 3.15 3.86 15.58
C GLY A 197 3.92 5.07 15.06
N GLU A 198 3.46 6.28 15.48
CA GLU A 198 3.99 7.56 14.97
C GLU A 198 5.50 7.72 15.23
N GLY A 199 5.99 7.30 16.38
CA GLY A 199 7.41 7.37 16.72
C GLY A 199 8.27 6.50 15.80
N ALA A 200 7.86 5.26 15.55
CA ALA A 200 8.54 4.34 14.66
C ALA A 200 8.53 4.84 13.20
N ALA A 201 7.39 5.34 12.72
CA ALA A 201 7.27 5.94 11.39
C ALA A 201 8.15 7.18 11.22
N ALA A 202 8.20 8.06 12.23
CA ALA A 202 9.07 9.23 12.23
C ALA A 202 10.56 8.85 12.20
N ASN A 203 10.96 7.79 12.94
CA ASN A 203 12.32 7.27 12.91
C ASN A 203 12.69 6.69 11.54
N ARG A 204 11.78 5.95 10.89
CA ARG A 204 11.98 5.45 9.52
C ARG A 204 12.16 6.58 8.52
N LEU A 205 11.29 7.59 8.59
CA LEU A 205 11.40 8.78 7.74
C LEU A 205 12.74 9.47 7.92
N ARG A 206 13.13 9.76 9.17
CA ARG A 206 14.41 10.40 9.48
C ARG A 206 15.60 9.58 8.96
N THR A 207 15.62 8.26 9.25
CA THR A 207 16.68 7.37 8.77
C THR A 207 16.77 7.36 7.25
N PHE A 208 15.62 7.36 6.57
CA PHE A 208 15.58 7.44 5.10
C PHE A 208 16.14 8.76 4.58
N VAL A 209 15.69 9.88 5.13
CA VAL A 209 16.11 11.22 4.72
C VAL A 209 17.61 11.40 4.94
N ASP A 210 18.10 11.03 6.13
CA ASP A 210 19.49 11.27 6.53
C ASP A 210 20.50 10.36 5.81
N ARG A 211 20.10 9.11 5.50
CA ARG A 211 21.08 8.09 5.07
C ARG A 211 20.87 7.54 3.66
N ARG A 212 19.66 7.62 3.11
CA ARG A 212 19.29 6.87 1.89
C ARG A 212 18.78 7.77 0.77
N LEU A 213 18.16 8.90 1.10
CA LEU A 213 17.50 9.77 0.13
C LEU A 213 18.46 10.30 -0.93
N GLY A 214 19.73 10.60 -0.55
CA GLY A 214 20.76 11.06 -1.49
C GLY A 214 21.09 10.03 -2.58
N GLY A 215 21.23 8.75 -2.20
CA GLY A 215 21.50 7.64 -3.13
C GLY A 215 20.24 7.06 -3.80
N TYR A 216 19.06 7.45 -3.36
CA TYR A 216 17.81 6.80 -3.75
C TYR A 216 17.59 6.67 -5.25
N ALA A 217 18.00 7.67 -6.04
CA ALA A 217 17.83 7.64 -7.50
C ALA A 217 18.64 6.52 -8.18
N ALA A 218 19.80 6.19 -7.64
CA ALA A 218 20.69 5.14 -8.14
C ALA A 218 20.29 3.75 -7.59
N ASP A 219 20.08 3.69 -6.27
CA ASP A 219 20.03 2.42 -5.54
C ASP A 219 18.61 1.82 -5.44
N ARG A 220 17.56 2.62 -5.72
CA ARG A 220 16.16 2.19 -5.61
C ARG A 220 15.77 0.98 -6.44
N GLU A 221 16.52 0.63 -7.45
CA GLU A 221 16.24 -0.50 -8.35
C GLU A 221 16.97 -1.78 -7.92
N ASP A 222 17.92 -1.70 -7.00
CA ASP A 222 18.62 -2.84 -6.42
C ASP A 222 17.85 -3.39 -5.22
N PRO A 223 17.27 -4.61 -5.30
CA PRO A 223 16.53 -5.20 -4.19
C PRO A 223 17.44 -5.66 -3.03
N GLY A 224 18.75 -5.84 -3.27
CA GLY A 224 19.75 -6.17 -2.27
C GLY A 224 20.15 -4.98 -1.40
N ALA A 225 19.99 -3.76 -1.93
CA ALA A 225 20.26 -2.53 -1.20
C ALA A 225 19.08 -2.17 -0.27
N ASP A 226 19.39 -1.75 0.95
CA ASP A 226 18.40 -1.18 1.87
C ASP A 226 18.19 0.32 1.57
N ALA A 227 17.80 0.62 0.33
CA ALA A 227 17.75 1.98 -0.21
C ALA A 227 16.35 2.62 -0.15
N THR A 228 15.30 1.86 0.16
CA THR A 228 13.92 2.36 0.17
C THR A 228 13.53 2.95 1.53
N SER A 229 12.49 3.78 1.54
CA SER A 229 11.98 4.41 2.76
C SER A 229 11.25 3.44 3.69
N ARG A 230 10.73 2.34 3.17
CA ARG A 230 9.83 1.39 3.85
C ARG A 230 8.62 2.03 4.55
N LEU A 231 8.19 3.22 4.08
CA LEU A 231 7.06 3.97 4.63
C LEU A 231 5.69 3.57 4.06
N SER A 232 5.63 2.57 3.19
CA SER A 232 4.38 2.21 2.50
C SER A 232 3.27 1.76 3.44
N ALA A 233 3.59 0.99 4.50
CA ALA A 233 2.62 0.61 5.53
C ALA A 233 2.18 1.82 6.36
N ASP A 234 3.12 2.69 6.77
CA ASP A 234 2.80 3.90 7.53
C ASP A 234 1.87 4.84 6.75
N LEU A 235 2.13 5.01 5.46
CA LEU A 235 1.29 5.80 4.57
C LEU A 235 -0.06 5.13 4.27
N HIS A 236 -0.11 3.78 4.24
CA HIS A 236 -1.35 3.03 4.08
C HIS A 236 -2.29 3.24 5.27
N PHE A 237 -1.77 3.09 6.50
CA PHE A 237 -2.55 3.28 7.73
C PHE A 237 -2.62 4.75 8.18
N GLY A 238 -1.93 5.65 7.47
CA GLY A 238 -1.89 7.07 7.78
C GLY A 238 -1.25 7.38 9.14
N ILE A 239 -0.32 6.54 9.58
CA ILE A 239 0.48 6.73 10.81
C ILE A 239 1.41 7.93 10.67
N ILE A 240 1.85 8.19 9.44
CA ILE A 240 2.56 9.41 9.08
C ILE A 240 1.77 10.17 8.00
N SER A 241 1.72 11.50 8.11
CA SER A 241 1.14 12.35 7.08
C SER A 241 2.04 12.35 5.83
N VAL A 242 1.43 12.18 4.65
CA VAL A 242 2.16 12.34 3.39
C VAL A 242 2.80 13.72 3.27
N ARG A 243 2.17 14.78 3.83
CA ARG A 243 2.72 16.14 3.84
C ARG A 243 3.96 16.26 4.73
N THR A 244 3.94 15.63 5.91
CA THR A 244 5.11 15.56 6.80
C THR A 244 6.28 14.87 6.10
N ALA A 245 6.03 13.75 5.42
CA ALA A 245 7.06 13.03 4.70
C ALA A 245 7.64 13.87 3.53
N ILE A 246 6.78 14.55 2.78
CA ILE A 246 7.20 15.44 1.67
C ILE A 246 7.98 16.64 2.20
N ARG A 247 7.51 17.30 3.28
CA ARG A 247 8.23 18.44 3.87
C ARG A 247 9.67 18.06 4.26
N ALA A 248 9.82 16.94 4.98
CA ALA A 248 11.15 16.46 5.37
C ALA A 248 12.09 16.23 4.17
N ALA A 249 11.58 15.66 3.08
CA ALA A 249 12.37 15.45 1.87
C ALA A 249 12.72 16.77 1.16
N LEU A 250 11.78 17.74 1.09
CA LEU A 250 12.03 19.05 0.47
C LEU A 250 12.97 19.91 1.31
N GLU A 251 12.90 19.83 2.64
CA GLU A 251 13.86 20.48 3.55
C GLU A 251 15.26 19.93 3.34
N ALA A 252 15.43 18.61 3.29
CA ALA A 252 16.72 18.00 2.98
C ALA A 252 17.29 18.47 1.64
N ALA A 253 16.47 18.67 0.61
CA ALA A 253 16.94 19.18 -0.68
C ALA A 253 17.35 20.66 -0.63
N ARG A 254 16.76 21.48 0.25
CA ARG A 254 17.19 22.87 0.45
C ARG A 254 18.53 22.95 1.17
N ASP A 255 18.68 22.11 2.21
CA ASP A 255 19.90 22.09 3.04
C ASP A 255 21.06 21.43 2.30
N SER A 256 20.78 20.50 1.40
CA SER A 256 21.76 19.70 0.67
C SER A 256 21.32 19.48 -0.80
N PRO A 257 21.64 20.41 -1.72
CA PRO A 257 21.17 20.33 -3.12
C PRO A 257 21.55 19.04 -3.85
N HIS A 258 22.59 18.33 -3.44
CA HIS A 258 23.03 17.07 -4.05
C HIS A 258 21.99 15.92 -3.88
N VAL A 259 21.08 16.00 -2.90
CA VAL A 259 20.03 15.00 -2.73
C VAL A 259 18.79 15.25 -3.61
N SER A 260 18.73 16.36 -4.34
CA SER A 260 17.54 16.79 -5.11
C SER A 260 17.07 15.76 -6.13
N THR A 261 17.97 15.01 -6.75
CA THR A 261 17.62 13.94 -7.70
C THR A 261 16.91 12.79 -6.97
N GLY A 262 17.42 12.39 -5.80
CA GLY A 262 16.80 11.37 -4.94
C GLY A 262 15.41 11.80 -4.49
N VAL A 263 15.28 13.06 -4.03
CA VAL A 263 14.00 13.67 -3.63
C VAL A 263 12.99 13.62 -4.78
N SER A 264 13.35 14.11 -5.96
CA SER A 264 12.47 14.11 -7.13
C SER A 264 11.98 12.70 -7.48
N ARG A 265 12.88 11.72 -7.48
CA ARG A 265 12.53 10.31 -7.75
C ARG A 265 11.66 9.69 -6.68
N TRP A 266 11.86 10.05 -5.42
CA TRP A 266 11.03 9.57 -4.33
C TRP A 266 9.63 10.20 -4.36
N LEU A 267 9.53 11.49 -4.62
CA LEU A 267 8.26 12.20 -4.80
C LEU A 267 7.43 11.62 -5.96
N ASP A 268 8.08 11.19 -7.04
CA ASP A 268 7.41 10.46 -8.14
C ASP A 268 6.71 9.17 -7.65
N GLN A 269 7.22 8.50 -6.59
CA GLN A 269 6.54 7.32 -6.03
C GLN A 269 5.28 7.70 -5.27
N LEU A 270 5.27 8.84 -4.60
CA LEU A 270 4.06 9.38 -3.97
C LEU A 270 3.03 9.83 -5.03
N ALA A 271 3.49 10.38 -6.16
CA ALA A 271 2.62 10.68 -7.29
C ALA A 271 1.98 9.42 -7.90
N TRP A 272 2.68 8.27 -7.96
CA TRP A 272 2.09 6.99 -8.36
C TRP A 272 0.98 6.54 -7.41
N ARG A 273 1.17 6.72 -6.10
CA ARG A 273 0.16 6.43 -5.09
C ARG A 273 -1.12 7.24 -5.33
N ASP A 274 -0.98 8.54 -5.58
CA ASP A 274 -2.11 9.43 -5.88
C ASP A 274 -2.78 9.06 -7.21
N PHE A 275 -2.00 8.67 -8.24
CA PHE A 275 -2.52 8.23 -9.53
C PHE A 275 -3.38 6.98 -9.42
N PHE A 276 -2.94 5.96 -8.68
CA PHE A 276 -3.71 4.74 -8.50
C PHE A 276 -4.96 4.97 -7.64
N ALA A 277 -4.87 5.80 -6.60
CA ALA A 277 -6.04 6.19 -5.81
C ALA A 277 -7.08 6.95 -6.65
N ALA A 278 -6.63 7.89 -7.51
CA ALA A 278 -7.50 8.60 -8.44
C ALA A 278 -8.10 7.67 -9.50
N THR A 279 -7.34 6.70 -9.99
CA THR A 279 -7.83 5.68 -10.93
C THR A 279 -8.97 4.88 -10.30
N LEU A 280 -8.78 4.38 -9.08
CA LEU A 280 -9.81 3.62 -8.37
C LEU A 280 -11.05 4.47 -8.05
N TRP A 281 -10.87 5.75 -7.74
CA TRP A 281 -11.97 6.68 -7.47
C TRP A 281 -12.84 6.92 -8.70
N HIS A 282 -12.22 7.19 -9.85
CA HIS A 282 -12.93 7.53 -11.09
C HIS A 282 -13.44 6.32 -11.87
N PHE A 283 -12.79 5.18 -11.70
CA PHE A 283 -13.07 3.91 -12.40
C PHE A 283 -13.18 2.76 -11.40
N PRO A 284 -14.18 2.76 -10.50
CA PRO A 284 -14.28 1.79 -9.41
C PRO A 284 -14.37 0.34 -9.88
N GLU A 285 -14.82 0.09 -11.12
CA GLU A 285 -14.87 -1.22 -11.74
C GLU A 285 -13.49 -1.88 -11.88
N VAL A 286 -12.40 -1.10 -11.90
CA VAL A 286 -11.03 -1.66 -11.99
C VAL A 286 -10.69 -2.54 -10.79
N ALA A 287 -11.39 -2.38 -9.67
CA ALA A 287 -11.22 -3.26 -8.51
C ALA A 287 -11.48 -4.74 -8.85
N THR A 288 -12.24 -5.03 -9.90
CA THR A 288 -12.64 -6.40 -10.27
C THR A 288 -12.46 -6.73 -11.74
N GLN A 289 -12.27 -5.71 -12.60
CA GLN A 289 -12.17 -5.86 -14.05
C GLN A 289 -10.94 -5.13 -14.59
N GLU A 290 -10.52 -5.52 -15.77
CA GLU A 290 -9.51 -4.81 -16.55
C GLU A 290 -10.02 -3.41 -16.92
N TYR A 291 -9.17 -2.40 -16.77
CA TYR A 291 -9.48 -1.04 -17.25
C TYR A 291 -9.70 -1.02 -18.76
N LYS A 292 -8.86 -1.75 -19.52
CA LYS A 292 -8.98 -1.87 -20.99
C LYS A 292 -10.03 -2.90 -21.38
N PRO A 293 -11.19 -2.50 -21.96
CA PRO A 293 -12.27 -3.42 -22.29
C PRO A 293 -11.85 -4.53 -23.25
N GLU A 294 -10.96 -4.24 -24.20
CA GLU A 294 -10.47 -5.18 -25.20
C GLU A 294 -9.64 -6.34 -24.59
N LEU A 295 -9.14 -6.18 -23.35
CA LEU A 295 -8.36 -7.19 -22.64
C LEU A 295 -9.15 -7.92 -21.55
N ARG A 296 -10.46 -7.66 -21.39
CA ARG A 296 -11.30 -8.31 -20.36
C ARG A 296 -11.49 -9.81 -20.58
N ASN A 297 -11.32 -10.28 -21.79
CA ASN A 297 -11.50 -11.68 -22.17
C ASN A 297 -10.16 -12.39 -22.45
N LEU A 298 -9.05 -11.91 -21.86
CA LEU A 298 -7.78 -12.61 -21.95
C LEU A 298 -7.95 -14.04 -21.43
N PRO A 299 -7.56 -15.07 -22.20
CA PRO A 299 -7.53 -16.43 -21.69
C PRO A 299 -6.39 -16.62 -20.70
N TRP A 300 -6.67 -17.32 -19.61
CA TRP A 300 -5.74 -17.62 -18.55
C TRP A 300 -5.57 -19.15 -18.40
N PRO A 301 -4.85 -19.82 -19.32
CA PRO A 301 -4.71 -21.29 -19.34
C PRO A 301 -3.73 -21.83 -18.29
N GLY A 302 -3.18 -21.00 -17.43
CA GLY A 302 -2.21 -21.41 -16.40
C GLY A 302 -2.80 -22.38 -15.38
N THR A 303 -1.93 -23.23 -14.82
CA THR A 303 -2.34 -24.29 -13.88
C THR A 303 -2.24 -23.84 -12.43
N MET A 304 -3.04 -24.48 -11.57
CA MET A 304 -2.99 -24.20 -10.12
C MET A 304 -1.69 -24.68 -9.48
N ASP A 305 -1.03 -25.71 -10.03
CA ASP A 305 0.28 -26.17 -9.57
C ASP A 305 1.36 -25.12 -9.83
N ALA A 306 1.33 -24.46 -10.99
CA ALA A 306 2.21 -23.35 -11.29
C ALA A 306 1.97 -22.14 -10.34
N LEU A 307 0.70 -21.87 -9.97
CA LEU A 307 0.36 -20.87 -8.97
C LEU A 307 0.94 -21.21 -7.60
N GLN A 308 0.88 -22.48 -7.18
CA GLN A 308 1.46 -22.89 -5.89
C GLN A 308 2.99 -22.81 -5.91
N ALA A 309 3.64 -23.28 -6.98
CA ALA A 309 5.09 -23.14 -7.14
C ALA A 309 5.53 -21.64 -7.07
N TRP A 310 4.80 -20.75 -7.74
CA TRP A 310 5.06 -19.32 -7.68
C TRP A 310 4.88 -18.76 -6.26
N LYS A 311 3.78 -19.09 -5.58
CA LYS A 311 3.54 -18.63 -4.19
C LYS A 311 4.63 -19.09 -3.23
N GLN A 312 5.14 -20.30 -3.41
CA GLN A 312 6.15 -20.91 -2.53
C GLN A 312 7.58 -20.47 -2.86
N GLY A 313 7.80 -19.70 -3.95
CA GLY A 313 9.15 -19.37 -4.41
C GLY A 313 9.93 -20.61 -4.87
N MET A 314 9.28 -21.45 -5.68
CA MET A 314 9.78 -22.75 -6.18
C MET A 314 9.63 -22.83 -7.71
N THR A 315 9.81 -21.71 -8.40
CA THR A 315 9.66 -21.65 -9.86
C THR A 315 10.88 -22.09 -10.64
N GLY A 316 12.04 -22.17 -9.98
CA GLY A 316 13.33 -22.38 -10.59
C GLY A 316 13.93 -21.12 -11.25
N TYR A 317 13.34 -19.95 -11.00
CA TYR A 317 13.87 -18.64 -11.39
C TYR A 317 14.32 -17.87 -10.15
N PRO A 318 15.63 -17.76 -9.88
CA PRO A 318 16.15 -17.31 -8.59
C PRO A 318 15.61 -15.98 -8.09
N LEU A 319 15.47 -14.96 -8.95
CA LEU A 319 14.99 -13.65 -8.54
C LEU A 319 13.48 -13.67 -8.21
N VAL A 320 12.69 -14.48 -8.96
CA VAL A 320 11.26 -14.67 -8.66
C VAL A 320 11.09 -15.39 -7.34
N ASP A 321 11.85 -16.47 -7.14
CA ASP A 321 11.79 -17.29 -5.93
C ASP A 321 12.23 -16.50 -4.70
N ALA A 322 13.32 -15.72 -4.81
CA ALA A 322 13.78 -14.81 -3.77
C ALA A 322 12.71 -13.78 -3.39
N ALA A 323 12.03 -13.20 -4.38
CA ALA A 323 10.96 -12.23 -4.16
C ALA A 323 9.79 -12.83 -3.38
N MET A 324 9.33 -14.02 -3.76
CA MET A 324 8.21 -14.68 -3.10
C MET A 324 8.57 -15.16 -1.68
N ARG A 325 9.82 -15.64 -1.47
CA ARG A 325 10.31 -16.01 -0.15
C ARG A 325 10.49 -14.80 0.78
N GLN A 326 10.96 -13.65 0.26
CA GLN A 326 10.95 -12.40 1.03
C GLN A 326 9.52 -12.04 1.46
N LEU A 327 8.55 -12.12 0.55
CA LEU A 327 7.16 -11.83 0.86
C LEU A 327 6.63 -12.70 2.01
N GLN A 328 6.92 -13.99 2.00
CA GLN A 328 6.52 -14.91 3.07
C GLN A 328 7.19 -14.60 4.41
N ALA A 329 8.48 -14.23 4.37
CA ALA A 329 9.28 -14.04 5.59
C ALA A 329 9.09 -12.64 6.22
N GLU A 330 9.03 -11.58 5.39
CA GLU A 330 9.00 -10.18 5.85
C GLU A 330 7.63 -9.52 5.69
N HIS A 331 6.67 -10.17 5.02
CA HIS A 331 5.40 -9.54 4.63
C HIS A 331 5.60 -8.23 3.87
N PHE A 332 6.73 -8.12 3.24
CA PHE A 332 7.19 -7.00 2.42
C PHE A 332 7.91 -7.55 1.18
N MET A 333 7.85 -6.81 0.10
CA MET A 333 8.61 -7.11 -1.12
C MET A 333 9.06 -5.81 -1.76
N HIS A 334 10.32 -5.77 -2.21
CA HIS A 334 10.87 -4.63 -2.94
C HIS A 334 10.08 -4.37 -4.24
N ASN A 335 9.84 -3.10 -4.60
CA ASN A 335 8.99 -2.75 -5.76
C ASN A 335 9.43 -3.40 -7.08
N ARG A 336 10.74 -3.45 -7.36
CA ARG A 336 11.26 -4.11 -8.56
C ARG A 336 10.88 -5.59 -8.58
N CYS A 337 10.99 -6.27 -7.45
CA CYS A 337 10.63 -7.66 -7.28
C CYS A 337 9.12 -7.89 -7.45
N ARG A 338 8.26 -6.98 -6.96
CA ARG A 338 6.81 -7.05 -7.22
C ARG A 338 6.50 -7.05 -8.71
N MET A 339 7.15 -6.17 -9.48
CA MET A 339 6.96 -6.10 -10.93
C MET A 339 7.42 -7.38 -11.64
N ILE A 340 8.57 -7.94 -11.26
CA ILE A 340 9.14 -9.15 -11.87
C ILE A 340 8.29 -10.37 -11.53
N ALA A 341 7.93 -10.56 -10.26
CA ALA A 341 7.09 -11.67 -9.80
C ALA A 341 5.69 -11.61 -10.44
N ALA A 342 5.10 -10.41 -10.57
CA ALA A 342 3.82 -10.23 -11.24
C ALA A 342 3.90 -10.48 -12.75
N SER A 343 4.97 -10.00 -13.41
CA SER A 343 5.19 -10.27 -14.83
C SER A 343 5.33 -11.78 -15.10
N PHE A 344 6.07 -12.47 -14.26
CA PHE A 344 6.26 -13.90 -14.38
C PHE A 344 4.93 -14.66 -14.24
N LEU A 345 4.13 -14.35 -13.22
CA LEU A 345 2.82 -14.97 -13.03
C LEU A 345 1.90 -14.77 -14.24
N VAL A 346 1.81 -13.55 -14.75
CA VAL A 346 0.85 -13.19 -15.82
C VAL A 346 1.33 -13.65 -17.20
N LYS A 347 2.64 -13.51 -17.48
CA LYS A 347 3.18 -13.58 -18.83
C LYS A 347 4.02 -14.84 -19.10
N ASP A 348 4.47 -15.53 -18.08
CA ASP A 348 5.19 -16.80 -18.21
C ASP A 348 4.33 -17.98 -17.75
N LEU A 349 3.47 -17.79 -16.76
CA LEU A 349 2.60 -18.84 -16.23
C LEU A 349 1.14 -18.72 -16.73
N TYR A 350 0.77 -17.66 -17.45
CA TYR A 350 -0.58 -17.40 -17.99
C TYR A 350 -1.69 -17.45 -16.95
N LEU A 351 -1.39 -17.03 -15.73
CA LEU A 351 -2.34 -16.99 -14.64
C LEU A 351 -3.03 -15.63 -14.58
N ASP A 352 -4.33 -15.64 -14.29
CA ASP A 352 -5.10 -14.42 -14.06
C ASP A 352 -4.42 -13.56 -12.98
N TRP A 353 -4.15 -12.32 -13.31
CA TRP A 353 -3.51 -11.36 -12.43
C TRP A 353 -4.22 -11.22 -11.08
N ARG A 354 -5.53 -11.49 -11.01
CA ARG A 354 -6.33 -11.46 -9.77
C ARG A 354 -5.89 -12.52 -8.76
N HIS A 355 -5.30 -13.64 -9.19
CA HIS A 355 -4.71 -14.62 -8.27
C HIS A 355 -3.51 -14.05 -7.53
N GLY A 356 -2.64 -13.35 -8.25
CA GLY A 356 -1.48 -12.69 -7.66
C GLY A 356 -1.87 -11.48 -6.81
N GLU A 357 -2.80 -10.66 -7.29
CA GLU A 357 -3.32 -9.50 -6.56
C GLU A 357 -3.89 -9.92 -5.20
N ARG A 358 -4.75 -10.95 -5.16
CA ARG A 358 -5.31 -11.49 -3.90
C ARG A 358 -4.22 -12.05 -2.98
N HIS A 359 -3.20 -12.72 -3.54
CA HIS A 359 -2.09 -13.24 -2.75
C HIS A 359 -1.29 -12.08 -2.13
N PHE A 360 -0.92 -11.07 -2.90
CA PHE A 360 -0.25 -9.87 -2.38
C PHE A 360 -1.10 -9.13 -1.33
N MET A 361 -2.40 -9.00 -1.54
CA MET A 361 -3.30 -8.40 -0.55
C MET A 361 -3.35 -9.19 0.76
N ARG A 362 -3.11 -10.49 0.76
CA ARG A 362 -3.08 -11.31 1.98
C ARG A 362 -1.74 -11.23 2.70
N GLU A 363 -0.65 -11.24 1.94
CA GLU A 363 0.69 -11.33 2.50
C GLU A 363 1.29 -9.96 2.88
N LEU A 364 1.08 -8.93 2.07
CA LEU A 364 1.74 -7.64 2.25
C LEU A 364 1.18 -6.86 3.45
N VAL A 365 2.08 -6.39 4.31
CA VAL A 365 1.76 -5.46 5.41
C VAL A 365 1.26 -4.10 4.89
N ASP A 366 1.74 -3.68 3.73
CA ASP A 366 1.35 -2.44 3.05
C ASP A 366 0.27 -2.64 1.98
N GLY A 367 -0.43 -3.77 2.00
CA GLY A 367 -1.48 -4.11 1.03
C GLY A 367 -2.56 -3.03 0.94
N ASP A 368 -2.55 -2.26 -0.14
CA ASP A 368 -3.48 -1.17 -0.46
C ASP A 368 -4.23 -1.50 -1.75
N LEU A 369 -5.56 -1.44 -1.72
CA LEU A 369 -6.37 -1.85 -2.88
C LEU A 369 -5.99 -1.08 -4.15
N ALA A 370 -5.87 0.26 -4.07
CA ALA A 370 -5.58 1.08 -5.24
C ALA A 370 -4.19 0.79 -5.82
N ASN A 371 -3.17 0.76 -4.94
CA ASN A 371 -1.78 0.55 -5.37
C ASN A 371 -1.52 -0.88 -5.83
N ASN A 372 -2.08 -1.87 -5.12
CA ASN A 372 -1.91 -3.28 -5.48
C ASN A 372 -2.61 -3.59 -6.80
N ASN A 373 -3.90 -3.24 -6.93
CA ASN A 373 -4.67 -3.42 -8.16
C ASN A 373 -4.03 -2.67 -9.34
N GLY A 374 -3.72 -1.38 -9.14
CA GLY A 374 -3.07 -0.56 -10.17
C GLY A 374 -1.72 -1.13 -10.61
N GLY A 375 -0.89 -1.60 -9.68
CA GLY A 375 0.40 -2.23 -9.98
C GLY A 375 0.26 -3.54 -10.76
N TRP A 376 -0.69 -4.41 -10.37
CA TRP A 376 -0.98 -5.66 -11.06
C TRP A 376 -1.48 -5.41 -12.49
N GLN A 377 -2.45 -4.54 -12.67
CA GLN A 377 -2.96 -4.19 -14.00
C GLN A 377 -1.92 -3.46 -14.86
N TRP A 378 -1.03 -2.66 -14.23
CA TRP A 378 0.07 -2.03 -14.94
C TRP A 378 1.03 -3.08 -15.53
N VAL A 379 1.42 -4.08 -14.76
CA VAL A 379 2.29 -5.19 -15.23
C VAL A 379 1.58 -6.07 -16.24
N ALA A 380 0.31 -6.40 -16.01
CA ALA A 380 -0.49 -7.18 -16.95
C ALA A 380 -0.72 -6.47 -18.27
N GLY A 381 -0.56 -5.15 -18.34
CA GLY A 381 -0.82 -4.35 -19.54
C GLY A 381 -2.29 -3.99 -19.72
N THR A 382 -3.14 -4.32 -18.74
CA THR A 382 -4.62 -4.17 -18.78
C THR A 382 -5.13 -2.88 -18.15
N GLY A 383 -4.27 -2.18 -17.38
CA GLY A 383 -4.62 -1.00 -16.60
C GLY A 383 -4.58 0.31 -17.38
N LEU A 384 -4.98 1.38 -16.67
CA LEU A 384 -4.82 2.75 -17.11
C LEU A 384 -3.32 3.09 -17.16
N ASP A 385 -2.86 3.65 -18.28
CA ASP A 385 -1.45 3.98 -18.55
C ASP A 385 -0.49 2.81 -18.24
N ALA A 386 -0.97 1.57 -18.45
CA ALA A 386 -0.20 0.38 -18.23
C ALA A 386 0.98 0.26 -19.19
N GLN A 387 2.01 -0.46 -18.78
CA GLN A 387 3.09 -0.81 -19.72
C GLN A 387 2.55 -1.50 -20.97
N PRO A 388 3.19 -1.32 -22.13
CA PRO A 388 2.78 -2.05 -23.33
C PRO A 388 2.81 -3.57 -23.08
N TYR A 389 1.81 -4.29 -23.55
CA TYR A 389 1.68 -5.73 -23.31
C TYR A 389 2.89 -6.55 -23.80
N PHE A 390 3.56 -6.07 -24.84
CA PHE A 390 4.76 -6.71 -25.39
C PHE A 390 6.03 -6.53 -24.53
N ARG A 391 5.98 -5.69 -23.50
CA ARG A 391 7.05 -5.56 -22.50
C ARG A 391 6.95 -6.69 -21.49
N ILE A 392 7.64 -7.79 -21.76
CA ILE A 392 7.71 -8.98 -20.91
C ILE A 392 9.07 -8.96 -20.21
N LEU A 393 9.05 -8.94 -18.88
CA LEU A 393 10.29 -8.89 -18.09
C LEU A 393 10.94 -10.27 -18.08
N ASN A 394 12.16 -10.36 -18.62
CA ASN A 394 12.93 -11.60 -18.53
C ASN A 394 13.52 -11.73 -17.12
N PRO A 395 13.11 -12.72 -16.31
CA PRO A 395 13.51 -12.81 -14.90
C PRO A 395 15.03 -13.00 -14.71
N VAL A 396 15.71 -13.63 -15.67
CA VAL A 396 17.16 -13.79 -15.63
C VAL A 396 17.87 -12.46 -15.88
N LEU A 397 17.53 -11.77 -16.98
CA LEU A 397 18.13 -10.47 -17.31
C LEU A 397 17.80 -9.41 -16.24
N GLN A 398 16.64 -9.48 -15.63
CA GLN A 398 16.31 -8.59 -14.50
C GLN A 398 17.21 -8.90 -13.29
N GLY A 399 17.51 -10.15 -13.02
CA GLY A 399 18.46 -10.55 -11.97
C GLY A 399 19.85 -10.03 -12.25
N GLU A 400 20.38 -10.29 -13.43
CA GLU A 400 21.72 -9.82 -13.87
C GLU A 400 21.84 -8.29 -13.82
N THR A 401 20.74 -7.56 -14.08
CA THR A 401 20.74 -6.09 -14.09
C THR A 401 20.60 -5.48 -12.69
N HIS A 402 19.73 -6.03 -11.84
CA HIS A 402 19.33 -5.41 -10.58
C HIS A 402 19.90 -6.07 -9.32
N ASP A 403 20.47 -7.27 -9.45
CA ASP A 403 21.16 -8.02 -8.38
C ASP A 403 22.39 -8.73 -8.96
N PRO A 404 23.34 -8.02 -9.62
CA PRO A 404 24.41 -8.65 -10.39
C PRO A 404 25.32 -9.58 -9.57
N SER A 405 25.53 -9.26 -8.30
CA SER A 405 26.29 -10.08 -7.35
C SER A 405 25.47 -11.20 -6.72
N GLY A 406 24.15 -11.25 -6.98
CA GLY A 406 23.25 -12.20 -6.34
C GLY A 406 23.06 -12.00 -4.83
N THR A 407 23.33 -10.81 -4.31
CA THR A 407 23.19 -10.52 -2.86
C THR A 407 21.76 -10.76 -2.38
N TYR A 408 20.77 -10.29 -3.14
CA TYR A 408 19.36 -10.49 -2.81
C TYR A 408 18.96 -11.96 -2.94
N VAL A 409 19.36 -12.62 -4.05
CA VAL A 409 19.07 -14.05 -4.25
C VAL A 409 19.72 -14.89 -3.14
N ARG A 410 20.99 -14.68 -2.80
CA ARG A 410 21.67 -15.43 -1.73
C ARG A 410 21.03 -15.24 -0.36
N ARG A 411 20.44 -14.08 -0.10
CA ARG A 411 19.72 -13.82 1.15
C ARG A 411 18.47 -14.70 1.27
N TRP A 412 17.68 -14.81 0.20
CA TRP A 412 16.35 -15.43 0.23
C TRP A 412 16.30 -16.85 -0.34
N VAL A 413 17.34 -17.27 -1.05
CA VAL A 413 17.50 -18.63 -1.62
C VAL A 413 18.81 -19.23 -1.13
N PRO A 414 18.84 -19.71 0.12
CA PRO A 414 20.08 -20.19 0.76
C PRO A 414 20.78 -21.31 -0.01
N GLU A 415 20.03 -22.16 -0.70
CA GLU A 415 20.55 -23.27 -1.52
C GLU A 415 21.45 -22.77 -2.66
N LEU A 416 21.28 -21.53 -3.11
CA LEU A 416 22.11 -20.95 -4.18
C LEU A 416 23.35 -20.18 -3.67
N ARG A 417 23.54 -20.02 -2.36
CA ARG A 417 24.67 -19.26 -1.78
C ARG A 417 26.04 -19.70 -2.27
N PRO A 418 26.31 -21.02 -2.44
CA PRO A 418 27.61 -21.49 -2.88
C PRO A 418 27.93 -21.22 -4.35
N LEU A 419 26.93 -20.84 -5.17
CA LEU A 419 27.15 -20.64 -6.59
C LEU A 419 27.99 -19.38 -6.87
N PRO A 420 28.94 -19.45 -7.84
CA PRO A 420 29.58 -18.25 -8.38
C PRO A 420 28.57 -17.25 -8.98
N ASP A 421 28.86 -15.95 -8.94
CA ASP A 421 27.97 -14.88 -9.41
C ASP A 421 27.46 -15.10 -10.83
N ARG A 422 28.30 -15.56 -11.74
CA ARG A 422 27.91 -15.85 -13.12
C ARG A 422 26.80 -16.87 -13.30
N TYR A 423 26.54 -17.71 -12.28
CA TYR A 423 25.50 -18.74 -12.31
C TYR A 423 24.32 -18.45 -11.38
N ILE A 424 24.41 -17.38 -10.56
CA ILE A 424 23.43 -17.14 -9.50
C ILE A 424 22.01 -16.93 -10.06
N HIS A 425 21.89 -16.32 -11.25
CA HIS A 425 20.62 -16.11 -11.95
C HIS A 425 20.32 -17.18 -13.01
N ARG A 426 21.29 -18.11 -13.24
CA ARG A 426 21.19 -19.24 -14.19
C ARG A 426 21.76 -20.52 -13.58
N PRO A 427 21.22 -20.99 -12.43
CA PRO A 427 21.78 -22.14 -11.72
C PRO A 427 21.81 -23.42 -12.55
N TRP A 428 20.94 -23.56 -13.55
CA TRP A 428 20.91 -24.69 -14.49
C TRP A 428 22.09 -24.73 -15.48
N GLU A 429 22.85 -23.65 -15.62
CA GLU A 429 24.07 -23.59 -16.45
C GLU A 429 25.34 -23.91 -15.66
N ALA A 430 25.22 -24.10 -14.34
CA ALA A 430 26.36 -24.47 -13.51
C ALA A 430 26.87 -25.88 -13.85
N PRO A 431 28.19 -26.11 -13.83
CA PRO A 431 28.79 -27.44 -14.12
C PRO A 431 28.23 -28.54 -13.21
N THR A 432 27.87 -28.19 -11.99
CA THR A 432 27.19 -29.05 -11.03
C THR A 432 25.90 -28.37 -10.60
N PRO A 433 24.77 -28.69 -11.24
CA PRO A 433 23.47 -28.13 -10.83
C PRO A 433 23.14 -28.49 -9.38
N ARG A 434 22.45 -27.58 -8.70
CA ARG A 434 22.00 -27.79 -7.32
C ARG A 434 20.77 -28.69 -7.29
N SER A 435 20.91 -29.86 -6.68
CA SER A 435 19.78 -30.80 -6.54
C SER A 435 18.75 -30.40 -5.50
N ASP A 436 19.12 -29.46 -4.61
CA ASP A 436 18.27 -28.90 -3.55
C ASP A 436 17.51 -27.62 -3.99
N TYR A 437 17.72 -27.18 -5.25
CA TYR A 437 16.99 -26.07 -5.85
C TYR A 437 16.11 -26.57 -7.03
N PRO A 438 14.86 -26.08 -7.18
CA PRO A 438 13.94 -26.60 -8.20
C PRO A 438 14.43 -26.32 -9.62
N THR A 439 14.08 -27.22 -10.53
CA THR A 439 14.23 -26.97 -11.97
C THR A 439 13.21 -25.92 -12.43
N ARG A 440 13.52 -25.24 -13.53
CA ARG A 440 12.59 -24.26 -14.12
C ARG A 440 11.27 -24.93 -14.52
N ILE A 441 10.14 -24.36 -14.03
CA ILE A 441 8.82 -24.88 -14.33
C ILE A 441 8.33 -24.52 -15.75
N VAL A 442 8.94 -23.50 -16.38
CA VAL A 442 8.65 -23.03 -17.75
C VAL A 442 9.95 -22.59 -18.44
N ASP A 443 9.92 -22.47 -19.77
CA ASP A 443 10.98 -21.83 -20.56
C ASP A 443 10.54 -20.42 -20.97
N HIS A 444 11.13 -19.39 -20.37
CA HIS A 444 10.78 -17.98 -20.61
C HIS A 444 10.80 -17.59 -22.10
N ALA A 445 11.77 -18.08 -22.88
CA ALA A 445 11.88 -17.70 -24.30
C ALA A 445 10.69 -18.21 -25.11
N ARG A 446 10.23 -19.42 -24.82
CA ARG A 446 9.04 -20.03 -25.41
C ARG A 446 7.77 -19.30 -24.95
N GLU A 447 7.61 -19.12 -23.62
CA GLU A 447 6.40 -18.56 -23.04
C GLU A 447 6.18 -17.10 -23.47
N ARG A 448 7.26 -16.34 -23.64
CA ARG A 448 7.21 -14.99 -24.20
C ARG A 448 6.53 -14.94 -25.58
N LEU A 449 6.80 -15.90 -26.47
CA LEU A 449 6.19 -15.94 -27.80
C LEU A 449 4.70 -16.27 -27.72
N VAL A 450 4.31 -17.21 -26.85
CA VAL A 450 2.91 -17.58 -26.62
C VAL A 450 2.14 -16.40 -26.07
N THR A 451 2.66 -15.72 -25.06
CA THR A 451 2.04 -14.49 -24.48
C THR A 451 1.79 -13.43 -25.53
N LEU A 452 2.79 -13.15 -26.40
CA LEU A 452 2.63 -12.18 -27.47
C LEU A 452 1.50 -12.57 -28.43
N GLY A 453 1.35 -13.87 -28.75
CA GLY A 453 0.24 -14.38 -29.56
C GLY A 453 -1.12 -14.16 -28.89
N ILE A 454 -1.26 -14.51 -27.62
CA ILE A 454 -2.50 -14.35 -26.84
C ILE A 454 -2.95 -12.89 -26.81
N TYR A 455 -2.05 -11.99 -26.42
CA TYR A 455 -2.42 -10.56 -26.34
C TYR A 455 -2.75 -9.94 -27.70
N ARG A 456 -2.03 -10.31 -28.78
CA ARG A 456 -2.37 -9.84 -30.14
C ARG A 456 -3.74 -10.32 -30.60
N ALA A 457 -4.08 -11.56 -30.33
CA ALA A 457 -5.39 -12.12 -30.68
C ALA A 457 -6.54 -11.37 -29.97
N CYS A 458 -6.36 -11.03 -28.68
CA CYS A 458 -7.38 -10.31 -27.91
C CYS A 458 -7.45 -8.81 -28.24
N ALA A 459 -6.32 -8.16 -28.49
CA ALA A 459 -6.27 -6.72 -28.74
C ALA A 459 -6.79 -6.32 -30.13
N GLY A 460 -7.19 -7.27 -30.98
CA GLY A 460 -7.68 -6.98 -32.32
C GLY A 460 -6.67 -6.22 -33.20
N ALA A 461 -5.37 -6.41 -32.96
CA ALA A 461 -4.33 -5.66 -33.61
C ALA A 461 -4.39 -5.91 -35.14
N PRO A 462 -4.34 -4.85 -35.98
CA PRO A 462 -4.17 -5.03 -37.42
C PRO A 462 -2.85 -5.81 -37.66
N ARG A 463 -2.90 -6.67 -38.62
CA ARG A 463 -1.82 -7.57 -39.09
C ARG A 463 -0.56 -6.82 -39.51
#